data_2825788a5fde307dda0575287ec13f61
#
_entry.id   2825788a5fde307dda0575287ec13f61
#
_cell.length_a   1.000
_cell.length_b   1.000
_cell.length_c   1.000
_cell.angle_alpha   90.00
_cell.angle_beta   90.00
_cell.angle_gamma   90.00
#
_symmetry.space_group_name_H-M   'P 1'
#
loop_
_entity.id
_entity.type
_entity.pdbx_description
1 polymer ?
#
loop_
_entity_poly.entity_id
_entity_poly.type
_entity_poly.pdbx_seq_one_letter_code
_entity_poly.pdbx_strand_id
1 'polypeptide(L)'
;MRHQTKRKYADRKKLNRKYHSQKAYRKEQKRKRGWRAHWHKFTDRLVNVFMICFLLMIPIFIVHMIFFDDGVYKDGIYGLWQSENHKLAISYEDGSKGSKRDWDIVQDGNVLIKNARIDDIKRLEDGTLYIEVYAKESLFSDLPTKNGYNYLNMYVRKDDYLTYDGESYKLIDDENKSITWKDGSKSPYGQRITLFDRLEPYIVFGMFGSLLIYVLFVEWKIKRKYKKEK
;
A
#
# COMPACT_ATOMS: atom_id res chain seq x y z
N MET A 1 69.24 -8.86 56.57
CA MET A 1 67.87 -9.46 56.48
C MET A 1 66.74 -8.52 55.96
N ARG A 2 66.75 -7.23 56.21
CA ARG A 2 65.66 -6.30 55.76
C ARG A 2 65.49 -6.17 54.25
N HIS A 3 66.48 -6.38 53.39
CA HIS A 3 66.39 -6.24 51.93
C HIS A 3 65.66 -7.40 51.24
N GLN A 4 65.73 -8.62 51.72
CA GLN A 4 65.08 -9.79 51.15
C GLN A 4 63.56 -9.77 51.37
N THR A 5 63.11 -9.26 52.52
CA THR A 5 61.68 -9.13 52.83
C THR A 5 60.96 -8.09 51.93
N LYS A 6 61.67 -6.98 51.65
CA LYS A 6 61.09 -5.95 50.71
C LYS A 6 60.96 -6.45 49.30
N ARG A 7 61.88 -7.23 48.76
CA ARG A 7 61.79 -7.85 47.42
C ARG A 7 60.64 -8.84 47.36
N LYS A 8 60.48 -9.74 48.28
CA LYS A 8 59.40 -10.69 48.36
C LYS A 8 57.99 -9.99 48.39
N TYR A 9 57.91 -8.89 49.11
CA TYR A 9 56.67 -8.14 49.19
C TYR A 9 56.31 -7.40 47.85
N ALA A 10 57.28 -6.85 47.15
CA ALA A 10 57.11 -6.20 45.86
C ALA A 10 56.68 -7.21 44.76
N ASP A 11 57.28 -8.40 44.79
CA ASP A 11 56.94 -9.47 43.85
C ASP A 11 55.54 -10.03 44.10
N ARG A 12 55.10 -10.20 45.34
CA ARG A 12 53.69 -10.53 45.65
C ARG A 12 52.74 -9.48 45.21
N LYS A 13 53.05 -8.19 45.34
CA LYS A 13 52.21 -7.11 44.89
C LYS A 13 52.08 -7.07 43.36
N LYS A 14 53.16 -7.33 42.61
CA LYS A 14 53.13 -7.48 41.14
C LYS A 14 52.30 -8.67 40.70
N LEU A 15 52.46 -9.82 41.38
CA LEU A 15 51.70 -11.04 41.07
C LEU A 15 50.19 -10.85 41.28
N ASN A 16 49.80 -10.21 42.40
CA ASN A 16 48.38 -9.89 42.65
C ASN A 16 47.81 -8.94 41.62
N ARG A 17 48.53 -7.90 41.22
CA ARG A 17 48.08 -6.98 40.15
C ARG A 17 47.88 -7.72 38.85
N LYS A 18 48.80 -8.61 38.45
CA LYS A 18 48.69 -9.43 37.25
C LYS A 18 47.49 -10.39 37.32
N TYR A 19 47.25 -11.00 38.47
CA TYR A 19 46.10 -11.88 38.69
C TYR A 19 44.78 -11.13 38.60
N HIS A 20 44.65 -9.96 39.20
CA HIS A 20 43.47 -9.14 39.16
C HIS A 20 43.18 -8.62 37.73
N SER A 21 44.20 -8.23 36.98
CA SER A 21 44.05 -7.81 35.59
C SER A 21 43.61 -8.96 34.69
N GLN A 22 44.14 -10.16 34.86
CA GLN A 22 43.71 -11.36 34.13
C GLN A 22 42.26 -11.77 34.47
N LYS A 23 41.89 -11.68 35.74
CA LYS A 23 40.49 -11.95 36.16
C LYS A 23 39.52 -10.95 35.57
N ALA A 24 39.86 -9.67 35.57
CA ALA A 24 39.07 -8.62 34.94
C ALA A 24 38.92 -8.84 33.42
N TYR A 25 40.02 -9.15 32.73
CA TYR A 25 40.03 -9.48 31.32
C TYR A 25 39.13 -10.69 30.99
N ARG A 26 39.22 -11.78 31.75
CA ARG A 26 38.36 -12.96 31.57
C ARG A 26 36.90 -12.66 31.82
N LYS A 27 36.57 -11.81 32.80
CA LYS A 27 35.20 -11.36 33.07
C LYS A 27 34.63 -10.54 31.91
N GLU A 28 35.46 -9.66 31.35
CA GLU A 28 35.07 -8.85 30.19
C GLU A 28 34.87 -9.70 28.93
N GLN A 29 35.74 -10.67 28.67
CA GLN A 29 35.59 -11.62 27.57
C GLN A 29 34.33 -12.47 27.71
N LYS A 30 33.99 -12.95 28.90
CA LYS A 30 32.72 -13.66 29.16
C LYS A 30 31.52 -12.77 28.90
N ARG A 31 31.56 -11.49 29.30
CA ARG A 31 30.50 -10.52 29.07
C ARG A 31 30.31 -10.26 27.56
N LYS A 32 31.39 -10.04 26.82
CA LYS A 32 31.37 -9.84 25.35
C LYS A 32 30.83 -11.07 24.63
N ARG A 33 31.22 -12.30 25.07
CA ARG A 33 30.66 -13.55 24.47
C ARG A 33 29.17 -13.71 24.77
N GLY A 34 28.74 -13.45 26.01
CA GLY A 34 27.32 -13.50 26.38
C GLY A 34 26.47 -12.51 25.60
N TRP A 35 26.95 -11.26 25.49
CA TRP A 35 26.26 -10.22 24.71
C TRP A 35 26.16 -10.56 23.22
N ARG A 36 27.25 -11.09 22.61
CA ARG A 36 27.24 -11.56 21.23
C ARG A 36 26.24 -12.71 21.00
N ALA A 37 26.19 -13.68 21.92
CA ALA A 37 25.27 -14.80 21.84
C ALA A 37 23.79 -14.32 21.96
N HIS A 38 23.53 -13.34 22.84
CA HIS A 38 22.21 -12.75 23.00
C HIS A 38 21.79 -11.96 21.75
N TRP A 39 22.72 -11.17 21.20
CA TRP A 39 22.50 -10.42 19.96
C TRP A 39 22.21 -11.34 18.76
N HIS A 40 22.90 -12.48 18.65
CA HIS A 40 22.60 -13.46 17.59
C HIS A 40 21.21 -14.07 17.72
N LYS A 41 20.79 -14.44 18.93
CA LYS A 41 19.44 -14.95 19.16
C LYS A 41 18.38 -13.90 18.85
N PHE A 42 18.65 -12.65 19.17
CA PHE A 42 17.74 -11.54 18.87
C PHE A 42 17.61 -11.33 17.35
N THR A 43 18.73 -11.27 16.62
CA THR A 43 18.71 -11.12 15.15
C THR A 43 18.04 -12.30 14.45
N ASP A 44 18.28 -13.54 14.90
CA ASP A 44 17.61 -14.73 14.35
C ASP A 44 16.08 -14.67 14.58
N ARG A 45 15.62 -14.21 15.73
CA ARG A 45 14.18 -14.00 15.99
C ARG A 45 13.59 -12.90 15.12
N LEU A 46 14.29 -11.78 15.02
CA LEU A 46 13.86 -10.63 14.22
C LEU A 46 13.71 -11.04 12.75
N VAL A 47 14.65 -11.77 12.19
CA VAL A 47 14.59 -12.29 10.81
C VAL A 47 13.41 -13.25 10.64
N ASN A 48 13.15 -14.13 11.60
CA ASN A 48 12.01 -15.03 11.53
C ASN A 48 10.67 -14.27 11.56
N VAL A 49 10.55 -13.22 12.38
CA VAL A 49 9.36 -12.35 12.40
C VAL A 49 9.17 -11.66 11.04
N PHE A 50 10.25 -11.10 10.48
CA PHE A 50 10.19 -10.50 9.14
C PHE A 50 9.75 -11.50 8.07
N MET A 51 10.25 -12.74 8.11
CA MET A 51 9.85 -13.77 7.17
C MET A 51 8.38 -14.14 7.30
N ILE A 52 7.87 -14.26 8.53
CA ILE A 52 6.45 -14.52 8.76
C ILE A 52 5.59 -13.37 8.24
N CYS A 53 5.96 -12.13 8.53
CA CYS A 53 5.26 -10.95 8.00
C CYS A 53 5.27 -10.94 6.46
N PHE A 54 6.41 -11.22 5.84
CA PHE A 54 6.53 -11.30 4.39
C PHE A 54 5.61 -12.37 3.80
N LEU A 55 5.61 -13.57 4.37
CA LEU A 55 4.74 -14.68 3.92
C LEU A 55 3.25 -14.35 4.08
N LEU A 56 2.87 -13.62 5.12
CA LEU A 56 1.50 -13.17 5.32
C LEU A 56 1.09 -12.06 4.35
N MET A 57 2.03 -11.23 3.92
CA MET A 57 1.76 -10.15 2.96
C MET A 57 1.51 -10.66 1.54
N ILE A 58 2.13 -11.79 1.14
CA ILE A 58 1.93 -12.39 -0.19
C ILE A 58 0.44 -12.67 -0.48
N PRO A 59 -0.30 -13.42 0.36
CA PRO A 59 -1.71 -13.68 0.10
C PRO A 59 -2.55 -12.40 0.14
N ILE A 60 -2.23 -11.44 0.98
CA ILE A 60 -2.92 -10.14 1.02
C ILE A 60 -2.73 -9.42 -0.32
N PHE A 61 -1.51 -9.40 -0.85
CA PHE A 61 -1.19 -8.78 -2.14
C PHE A 61 -1.88 -9.50 -3.31
N ILE A 62 -1.90 -10.85 -3.30
CA ILE A 62 -2.60 -11.65 -4.32
C ILE A 62 -4.10 -11.38 -4.28
N VAL A 63 -4.70 -11.35 -3.08
CA VAL A 63 -6.12 -11.02 -2.91
C VAL A 63 -6.39 -9.60 -3.42
N HIS A 64 -5.51 -8.65 -3.12
CA HIS A 64 -5.63 -7.29 -3.62
C HIS A 64 -5.58 -7.25 -5.16
N MET A 65 -4.60 -7.90 -5.79
CA MET A 65 -4.52 -7.97 -7.26
C MET A 65 -5.74 -8.64 -7.91
N ILE A 66 -6.26 -9.70 -7.32
CA ILE A 66 -7.39 -10.45 -7.89
C ILE A 66 -8.71 -9.69 -7.73
N PHE A 67 -8.92 -9.04 -6.58
CA PHE A 67 -10.21 -8.45 -6.23
C PHE A 67 -10.28 -6.93 -6.37
N PHE A 68 -9.14 -6.27 -6.49
CA PHE A 68 -9.04 -4.80 -6.48
C PHE A 68 -8.30 -4.23 -7.69
N ASP A 69 -7.56 -5.04 -8.46
CA ASP A 69 -6.85 -4.59 -9.65
C ASP A 69 -7.65 -4.93 -10.91
N ASP A 70 -8.67 -4.12 -11.20
CA ASP A 70 -9.35 -4.12 -12.50
C ASP A 70 -8.64 -3.11 -13.40
N GLY A 71 -7.48 -3.46 -13.91
CA GLY A 71 -6.64 -2.62 -14.78
C GLY A 71 -7.31 -2.05 -16.03
N VAL A 72 -8.57 -2.45 -16.31
CA VAL A 72 -9.37 -1.95 -17.42
C VAL A 72 -10.11 -0.65 -17.07
N TYR A 73 -10.28 -0.33 -15.78
CA TYR A 73 -11.18 0.73 -15.33
C TYR A 73 -10.46 1.99 -14.81
N LYS A 74 -9.15 1.96 -14.71
CA LYS A 74 -8.39 3.10 -14.19
C LYS A 74 -8.24 4.23 -15.20
N ASP A 75 -8.48 3.96 -16.49
CA ASP A 75 -8.15 4.91 -17.54
C ASP A 75 -9.39 5.72 -17.94
N GLY A 76 -9.55 6.90 -17.32
CA GLY A 76 -10.20 8.02 -17.98
C GLY A 76 -11.72 8.13 -17.87
N ILE A 77 -12.40 7.37 -17.00
CA ILE A 77 -13.87 7.49 -16.88
C ILE A 77 -14.27 8.49 -15.80
N TYR A 78 -13.53 8.56 -14.72
CA TYR A 78 -13.77 9.53 -13.65
C TYR A 78 -13.20 10.90 -14.01
N GLY A 79 -13.85 11.93 -13.53
CA GLY A 79 -13.40 13.30 -13.76
C GLY A 79 -14.57 14.27 -13.92
N LEU A 80 -14.24 15.46 -14.40
CA LEU A 80 -15.17 16.49 -14.77
C LEU A 80 -15.29 16.53 -16.30
N TRP A 81 -16.49 16.27 -16.78
CA TRP A 81 -16.84 16.20 -18.18
C TRP A 81 -17.76 17.37 -18.53
N GLN A 82 -17.64 17.95 -19.72
CA GLN A 82 -18.45 19.07 -20.16
C GLN A 82 -18.93 18.86 -21.58
N SER A 83 -20.25 19.02 -21.77
CA SER A 83 -20.90 19.22 -23.07
C SER A 83 -21.12 20.72 -23.33
N GLU A 84 -21.81 21.05 -24.41
CA GLU A 84 -22.21 22.43 -24.66
C GLU A 84 -23.18 22.97 -23.59
N ASN A 85 -24.06 22.12 -23.07
CA ASN A 85 -25.15 22.52 -22.19
C ASN A 85 -24.93 22.07 -20.73
N HIS A 86 -24.23 20.97 -20.49
CA HIS A 86 -24.19 20.29 -19.22
C HIS A 86 -22.77 20.00 -18.73
N LYS A 87 -22.63 19.91 -17.43
CA LYS A 87 -21.41 19.40 -16.76
C LYS A 87 -21.72 18.12 -16.01
N LEU A 88 -20.88 17.12 -16.20
CA LEU A 88 -21.00 15.82 -15.56
C LEU A 88 -19.78 15.57 -14.69
N ALA A 89 -19.99 15.44 -13.38
CA ALA A 89 -18.96 15.07 -12.43
C ALA A 89 -19.07 13.58 -12.13
N ILE A 90 -18.04 12.83 -12.44
CA ILE A 90 -17.95 11.39 -12.16
C ILE A 90 -16.87 11.18 -11.11
N SER A 91 -17.23 10.69 -9.95
CA SER A 91 -16.30 10.26 -8.94
C SER A 91 -16.29 8.75 -8.80
N TYR A 92 -15.14 8.26 -8.50
CA TYR A 92 -14.87 6.83 -8.31
C TYR A 92 -14.12 6.64 -6.99
N GLU A 93 -14.66 5.81 -6.11
CA GLU A 93 -14.01 5.42 -4.87
C GLU A 93 -13.54 3.96 -4.98
N ASP A 94 -12.24 3.76 -4.93
CA ASP A 94 -11.67 2.42 -4.90
C ASP A 94 -11.95 1.81 -3.51
N GLY A 95 -12.80 0.79 -3.53
CA GLY A 95 -13.54 0.39 -2.35
C GLY A 95 -12.71 -0.03 -1.15
N SER A 96 -12.80 0.74 -0.11
CA SER A 96 -12.37 0.38 1.24
C SER A 96 -13.27 -0.68 1.92
N LYS A 97 -14.40 -1.03 1.30
CA LYS A 97 -15.41 -1.96 1.87
C LYS A 97 -15.57 -3.24 1.07
N GLY A 98 -14.44 -3.90 0.78
CA GLY A 98 -14.47 -5.24 0.24
C GLY A 98 -15.14 -5.34 -1.14
N SER A 99 -14.37 -5.20 -2.20
CA SER A 99 -14.70 -5.54 -3.60
C SER A 99 -15.77 -4.71 -4.33
N LYS A 100 -16.15 -3.53 -3.86
CA LYS A 100 -17.23 -2.78 -4.48
C LYS A 100 -16.81 -1.34 -4.69
N ARG A 101 -16.56 -1.02 -5.93
CA ARG A 101 -16.27 0.33 -6.41
C ARG A 101 -17.58 1.10 -6.43
N ASP A 102 -17.59 2.22 -5.74
CA ASP A 102 -18.75 3.06 -5.69
C ASP A 102 -18.54 4.26 -6.61
N TRP A 103 -19.41 4.39 -7.60
CA TRP A 103 -19.43 5.49 -8.55
C TRP A 103 -20.52 6.48 -8.14
N ASP A 104 -20.17 7.74 -8.06
CA ASP A 104 -21.13 8.82 -7.93
C ASP A 104 -21.12 9.64 -9.23
N ILE A 105 -22.27 9.82 -9.84
CA ILE A 105 -22.43 10.56 -11.09
C ILE A 105 -23.41 11.70 -10.84
N VAL A 106 -22.98 12.93 -11.10
CA VAL A 106 -23.71 14.16 -10.82
C VAL A 106 -23.71 15.03 -12.05
N GLN A 107 -24.88 15.47 -12.51
CA GLN A 107 -25.05 16.38 -13.65
C GLN A 107 -25.62 17.70 -13.17
N ASP A 108 -24.94 18.81 -13.43
CA ASP A 108 -25.35 20.18 -13.08
C ASP A 108 -25.80 20.36 -11.63
N GLY A 109 -25.16 19.68 -10.70
CA GLY A 109 -25.49 19.70 -9.28
C GLY A 109 -26.55 18.67 -8.86
N ASN A 110 -27.19 18.00 -9.82
CA ASN A 110 -28.16 16.97 -9.54
C ASN A 110 -27.51 15.59 -9.56
N VAL A 111 -27.67 14.83 -8.47
CA VAL A 111 -27.14 13.47 -8.38
C VAL A 111 -27.94 12.55 -9.29
N LEU A 112 -27.34 12.04 -10.35
CA LEU A 112 -27.98 11.07 -11.23
C LEU A 112 -28.00 9.68 -10.56
N ILE A 113 -26.86 9.24 -10.05
CA ILE A 113 -26.72 7.94 -9.40
C ILE A 113 -25.64 8.02 -8.32
N LYS A 114 -25.87 7.36 -7.20
CA LYS A 114 -24.94 7.35 -6.05
C LYS A 114 -24.64 5.94 -5.62
N ASN A 115 -23.39 5.72 -5.20
CA ASN A 115 -22.86 4.41 -4.78
C ASN A 115 -23.15 3.33 -5.84
N ALA A 116 -23.03 3.73 -7.11
CA ALA A 116 -23.31 2.85 -8.23
C ALA A 116 -22.19 1.84 -8.42
N ARG A 117 -22.57 0.66 -8.90
CA ARG A 117 -21.65 -0.44 -9.24
C ARG A 117 -21.72 -0.67 -10.72
N ILE A 118 -20.65 -1.19 -11.26
CA ILE A 118 -20.61 -1.63 -12.63
C ILE A 118 -21.37 -2.96 -12.74
N ASP A 119 -22.34 -3.01 -13.66
CA ASP A 119 -23.04 -4.23 -14.05
C ASP A 119 -22.34 -4.90 -15.23
N ASP A 120 -22.02 -4.09 -16.25
CA ASP A 120 -21.40 -4.59 -17.46
C ASP A 120 -20.40 -3.58 -18.04
N ILE A 121 -19.31 -4.10 -18.60
CA ILE A 121 -18.38 -3.34 -19.40
C ILE A 121 -18.05 -4.13 -20.66
N LYS A 122 -18.23 -3.49 -21.80
CA LYS A 122 -17.92 -4.07 -23.09
C LYS A 122 -17.06 -3.12 -23.92
N ARG A 123 -16.01 -3.64 -24.50
CA ARG A 123 -15.29 -2.90 -25.54
C ARG A 123 -15.92 -3.22 -26.89
N LEU A 124 -16.43 -2.19 -27.54
CA LEU A 124 -17.00 -2.29 -28.87
C LEU A 124 -15.90 -2.41 -29.94
N GLU A 125 -16.27 -2.78 -31.16
CA GLU A 125 -15.33 -3.01 -32.28
C GLU A 125 -14.52 -1.76 -32.65
N ASP A 126 -15.11 -0.56 -32.50
CA ASP A 126 -14.44 0.73 -32.71
C ASP A 126 -13.50 1.14 -31.56
N GLY A 127 -13.43 0.32 -30.50
CA GLY A 127 -12.66 0.57 -29.33
C GLY A 127 -13.34 1.46 -28.28
N THR A 128 -14.58 1.88 -28.51
CA THR A 128 -15.42 2.56 -27.52
C THR A 128 -15.73 1.61 -26.37
N LEU A 129 -15.70 2.14 -25.15
CA LEU A 129 -16.02 1.39 -23.95
C LEU A 129 -17.48 1.66 -23.57
N TYR A 130 -18.32 0.65 -23.66
CA TYR A 130 -19.68 0.68 -23.10
C TYR A 130 -19.62 0.34 -21.63
N ILE A 131 -20.24 1.13 -20.78
CA ILE A 131 -20.26 0.95 -19.33
C ILE A 131 -21.70 1.07 -18.87
N GLU A 132 -22.14 0.04 -18.16
CA GLU A 132 -23.42 0.03 -17.48
C GLU A 132 -23.18 0.03 -15.98
N VAL A 133 -23.69 1.05 -15.30
CA VAL A 133 -23.64 1.14 -13.84
C VAL A 133 -25.05 1.06 -13.25
N TYR A 134 -25.16 0.50 -12.07
CA TYR A 134 -26.43 0.36 -11.36
C TYR A 134 -26.32 0.75 -9.90
N ALA A 135 -27.41 1.29 -9.36
CA ALA A 135 -27.53 1.55 -7.93
C ALA A 135 -28.95 1.27 -7.44
N LYS A 136 -29.07 0.95 -6.16
CA LYS A 136 -30.37 0.75 -5.52
C LYS A 136 -31.10 2.07 -5.30
N GLU A 137 -30.34 3.13 -5.05
CA GLU A 137 -30.84 4.46 -4.79
C GLU A 137 -30.48 5.37 -5.97
N SER A 138 -31.46 5.84 -6.71
CA SER A 138 -31.31 7.00 -7.59
C SER A 138 -32.24 8.08 -7.08
N LEU A 139 -31.74 9.31 -7.11
CA LEU A 139 -32.54 10.49 -6.76
C LEU A 139 -33.41 10.95 -7.95
N PHE A 140 -33.25 10.31 -9.12
CA PHE A 140 -34.01 10.59 -10.35
C PHE A 140 -34.94 9.44 -10.68
N SER A 141 -36.22 9.80 -10.88
CA SER A 141 -37.29 8.87 -11.29
C SER A 141 -37.17 8.40 -12.75
N ASP A 142 -36.33 9.03 -13.54
CA ASP A 142 -36.32 8.87 -15.01
C ASP A 142 -35.28 7.87 -15.51
N LEU A 143 -34.45 7.32 -14.61
CA LEU A 143 -33.49 6.27 -14.98
C LEU A 143 -34.20 4.93 -15.22
N PRO A 144 -33.78 4.16 -16.24
CA PRO A 144 -34.31 2.83 -16.46
C PRO A 144 -34.19 1.95 -15.19
N THR A 145 -35.29 1.35 -14.79
CA THR A 145 -35.36 0.52 -13.59
C THR A 145 -35.53 -0.95 -13.98
N LYS A 146 -34.65 -1.81 -13.45
CA LYS A 146 -34.72 -3.26 -13.63
C LYS A 146 -34.49 -3.93 -12.28
N ASN A 147 -35.39 -4.81 -11.86
CA ASN A 147 -35.31 -5.55 -10.60
C ASN A 147 -35.14 -4.66 -9.35
N GLY A 148 -35.69 -3.45 -9.34
CA GLY A 148 -35.56 -2.49 -8.24
C GLY A 148 -34.22 -1.76 -8.16
N TYR A 149 -33.40 -1.82 -9.22
CA TYR A 149 -32.19 -1.05 -9.40
C TYR A 149 -32.34 -0.08 -10.56
N ASN A 150 -31.74 1.08 -10.42
CA ASN A 150 -31.65 2.09 -11.45
C ASN A 150 -30.35 1.89 -12.23
N TYR A 151 -30.41 2.00 -13.55
CA TYR A 151 -29.30 1.78 -14.46
C TYR A 151 -28.95 3.07 -15.19
N LEU A 152 -27.65 3.27 -15.41
CA LEU A 152 -27.13 4.37 -16.20
C LEU A 152 -26.06 3.82 -17.16
N ASN A 153 -26.21 4.16 -18.45
CA ASN A 153 -25.32 3.67 -19.49
C ASN A 153 -24.49 4.83 -20.03
N MET A 154 -23.19 4.57 -20.23
CA MET A 154 -22.24 5.53 -20.79
C MET A 154 -21.38 4.86 -21.85
N TYR A 155 -20.98 5.67 -22.85
CA TYR A 155 -20.02 5.25 -23.86
C TYR A 155 -18.79 6.15 -23.76
N VAL A 156 -17.62 5.57 -23.51
CA VAL A 156 -16.35 6.31 -23.36
C VAL A 156 -15.45 5.98 -24.53
N ARG A 157 -15.04 7.02 -25.26
CA ARG A 157 -14.13 6.92 -26.40
C ARG A 157 -12.69 7.19 -25.97
N LYS A 158 -11.75 6.68 -26.75
CA LYS A 158 -10.31 6.82 -26.48
C LYS A 158 -9.77 8.26 -26.57
N ASP A 159 -10.54 9.16 -27.19
CA ASP A 159 -10.18 10.55 -27.41
C ASP A 159 -10.74 11.50 -26.33
N ASP A 160 -10.95 10.96 -25.12
CA ASP A 160 -11.48 11.70 -23.96
C ASP A 160 -12.88 12.27 -24.17
N TYR A 161 -13.70 11.56 -24.93
CA TYR A 161 -15.13 11.84 -25.08
C TYR A 161 -15.98 10.77 -24.41
N LEU A 162 -17.01 11.23 -23.72
CA LEU A 162 -18.02 10.40 -23.10
C LEU A 162 -19.39 10.76 -23.71
N THR A 163 -20.16 9.77 -24.10
CA THR A 163 -21.54 9.96 -24.54
C THR A 163 -22.49 9.45 -23.47
N TYR A 164 -23.38 10.30 -23.02
CA TYR A 164 -24.45 10.00 -22.09
C TYR A 164 -25.74 10.74 -22.51
N ASP A 165 -26.87 10.06 -22.50
CA ASP A 165 -28.19 10.57 -22.87
C ASP A 165 -28.21 11.32 -24.22
N GLY A 166 -27.46 10.79 -25.19
CA GLY A 166 -27.37 11.39 -26.54
C GLY A 166 -26.45 12.61 -26.65
N GLU A 167 -25.95 13.13 -25.57
CA GLU A 167 -24.96 14.21 -25.53
C GLU A 167 -23.52 13.70 -25.48
N SER A 168 -22.64 14.48 -26.09
CA SER A 168 -21.19 14.19 -26.06
C SER A 168 -20.48 15.16 -25.13
N TYR A 169 -19.79 14.61 -24.17
CA TYR A 169 -19.02 15.33 -23.14
C TYR A 169 -17.53 15.14 -23.39
N LYS A 170 -16.77 16.21 -23.23
CA LYS A 170 -15.30 16.18 -23.26
C LYS A 170 -14.75 16.20 -21.84
N LEU A 171 -13.73 15.40 -21.56
CA LEU A 171 -13.00 15.43 -20.28
C LEU A 171 -12.29 16.78 -20.12
N ILE A 172 -12.53 17.47 -18.98
CA ILE A 172 -11.89 18.75 -18.67
C ILE A 172 -10.80 18.53 -17.62
N ASP A 173 -11.08 17.72 -16.62
CA ASP A 173 -10.19 17.50 -15.48
C ASP A 173 -10.46 16.10 -14.89
N ASP A 174 -9.40 15.33 -14.70
CA ASP A 174 -9.42 13.99 -14.13
C ASP A 174 -8.84 13.91 -12.71
N GLU A 175 -8.39 15.04 -12.17
CA GLU A 175 -7.85 15.10 -10.83
C GLU A 175 -8.94 14.92 -9.75
N ASN A 176 -8.54 14.41 -8.59
CA ASN A 176 -9.43 14.28 -7.43
C ASN A 176 -9.70 15.66 -6.79
N LYS A 177 -10.76 16.29 -7.23
CA LYS A 177 -11.20 17.63 -6.81
C LYS A 177 -12.71 17.64 -6.53
N SER A 178 -13.25 18.81 -6.27
CA SER A 178 -14.69 19.06 -6.21
C SER A 178 -15.07 20.30 -6.99
N ILE A 179 -16.23 20.25 -7.65
CA ILE A 179 -16.86 21.40 -8.28
C ILE A 179 -17.95 21.96 -7.34
N THR A 180 -18.04 23.29 -7.28
CA THR A 180 -19.17 23.97 -6.64
C THR A 180 -20.15 24.39 -7.71
N TRP A 181 -21.39 23.92 -7.61
CA TRP A 181 -22.48 24.22 -8.54
C TRP A 181 -23.11 25.57 -8.26
N LYS A 182 -23.98 26.04 -9.17
CA LYS A 182 -24.66 27.34 -9.03
C LYS A 182 -25.57 27.41 -7.79
N ASP A 183 -26.11 26.29 -7.36
CA ASP A 183 -26.93 26.16 -6.15
C ASP A 183 -26.12 26.12 -4.87
N GLY A 184 -24.78 26.20 -4.95
CA GLY A 184 -23.86 26.11 -3.82
C GLY A 184 -23.52 24.68 -3.40
N SER A 185 -24.14 23.67 -4.00
CA SER A 185 -23.78 22.27 -3.74
C SER A 185 -22.36 21.97 -4.22
N LYS A 186 -21.71 20.96 -3.62
CA LYS A 186 -20.39 20.50 -4.00
C LYS A 186 -20.45 19.04 -4.39
N SER A 187 -19.90 18.72 -5.56
CA SER A 187 -19.76 17.35 -6.01
C SER A 187 -18.29 17.01 -6.21
N PRO A 188 -17.81 15.93 -5.58
CA PRO A 188 -16.49 15.42 -5.84
C PRO A 188 -16.46 14.84 -7.26
N TYR A 189 -15.28 14.88 -7.90
CA TYR A 189 -15.00 14.18 -9.15
C TYR A 189 -13.56 13.65 -9.15
N GLY A 190 -13.24 12.75 -10.05
CA GLY A 190 -11.95 12.09 -10.10
C GLY A 190 -11.87 10.85 -9.20
N GLN A 191 -10.71 10.22 -9.19
CA GLN A 191 -10.47 9.05 -8.37
C GLN A 191 -10.26 9.44 -6.90
N ARG A 192 -11.07 8.91 -6.02
CA ARG A 192 -10.86 9.04 -4.57
C ARG A 192 -9.84 8.01 -4.11
N ILE A 193 -8.66 8.48 -3.73
CA ILE A 193 -7.58 7.64 -3.23
C ILE A 193 -7.91 7.18 -1.81
N THR A 194 -8.02 5.89 -1.60
CA THR A 194 -8.25 5.30 -0.27
C THR A 194 -6.98 5.33 0.60
N LEU A 195 -7.13 5.06 1.89
CA LEU A 195 -5.99 4.89 2.79
C LEU A 195 -5.08 3.74 2.31
N PHE A 196 -5.67 2.69 1.74
CA PHE A 196 -4.95 1.53 1.24
C PHE A 196 -4.06 1.89 0.04
N ASP A 197 -4.58 2.63 -0.94
CA ASP A 197 -3.81 3.09 -2.11
C ASP A 197 -2.62 3.96 -1.70
N ARG A 198 -2.78 4.77 -0.63
CA ARG A 198 -1.67 5.55 -0.06
C ARG A 198 -0.62 4.67 0.61
N LEU A 199 -1.01 3.55 1.21
CA LEU A 199 -0.11 2.64 1.92
C LEU A 199 0.51 1.58 1.01
N GLU A 200 -0.12 1.28 -0.12
CA GLU A 200 0.34 0.25 -1.08
C GLU A 200 1.84 0.40 -1.44
N PRO A 201 2.34 1.57 -1.88
CA PRO A 201 3.75 1.71 -2.21
C PRO A 201 4.66 1.44 -1.01
N TYR A 202 4.29 1.84 0.20
CA TYR A 202 5.08 1.56 1.41
C TYR A 202 5.06 0.07 1.77
N ILE A 203 3.95 -0.60 1.55
CA ILE A 203 3.80 -2.05 1.73
C ILE A 203 4.72 -2.79 0.75
N VAL A 204 4.68 -2.43 -0.53
CA VAL A 204 5.53 -3.01 -1.58
C VAL A 204 7.01 -2.77 -1.28
N PHE A 205 7.40 -1.53 -0.98
CA PHE A 205 8.78 -1.21 -0.59
C PHE A 205 9.21 -1.94 0.68
N GLY A 206 8.34 -2.07 1.67
CA GLY A 206 8.59 -2.83 2.89
C GLY A 206 8.84 -4.31 2.62
N MET A 207 8.08 -4.91 1.72
CA MET A 207 8.27 -6.30 1.28
C MET A 207 9.62 -6.50 0.60
N PHE A 208 9.95 -5.68 -0.40
CA PHE A 208 11.26 -5.78 -1.08
C PHE A 208 12.43 -5.48 -0.14
N GLY A 209 12.30 -4.47 0.72
CA GLY A 209 13.30 -4.14 1.72
C GLY A 209 13.55 -5.28 2.70
N SER A 210 12.49 -5.94 3.19
CA SER A 210 12.60 -7.08 4.10
C SER A 210 13.27 -8.28 3.43
N LEU A 211 12.95 -8.56 2.17
CA LEU A 211 13.59 -9.61 1.38
C LEU A 211 15.08 -9.35 1.21
N LEU A 212 15.47 -8.12 0.85
CA LEU A 212 16.86 -7.73 0.68
C LEU A 212 17.65 -7.90 1.99
N ILE A 213 17.09 -7.42 3.10
CA ILE A 213 17.71 -7.58 4.44
C ILE A 213 17.89 -9.07 4.78
N TYR A 214 16.91 -9.91 4.47
CA TYR A 214 16.98 -11.34 4.69
C TYR A 214 18.11 -11.99 3.88
N VAL A 215 18.21 -11.69 2.57
CA VAL A 215 19.26 -12.21 1.69
C VAL A 215 20.65 -11.81 2.20
N LEU A 216 20.86 -10.54 2.55
CA LEU A 216 22.11 -10.04 3.10
C LEU A 216 22.47 -10.71 4.44
N PHE A 217 21.47 -10.96 5.28
CA PHE A 217 21.67 -11.65 6.56
C PHE A 217 22.09 -13.11 6.36
N VAL A 218 21.42 -13.84 5.45
CA VAL A 218 21.77 -15.22 5.12
C VAL A 218 23.19 -15.30 4.56
N GLU A 219 23.53 -14.42 3.62
CA GLU A 219 24.88 -14.35 3.05
C GLU A 219 25.94 -14.09 4.12
N TRP A 220 25.70 -13.13 5.00
CA TRP A 220 26.58 -12.83 6.12
C TRP A 220 26.73 -14.03 7.09
N LYS A 221 25.64 -14.77 7.36
CA LYS A 221 25.65 -15.96 8.21
C LYS A 221 26.48 -17.09 7.58
N ILE A 222 26.35 -17.29 6.28
CA ILE A 222 27.12 -18.24 5.49
C ILE A 222 28.61 -17.87 5.50
N LYS A 223 28.97 -16.64 5.14
CA LYS A 223 30.38 -16.17 5.16
C LYS A 223 31.03 -16.32 6.52
N ARG A 224 30.27 -16.16 7.61
CA ARG A 224 30.74 -16.32 8.98
C ARG A 224 31.00 -17.78 9.37
N LYS A 225 30.21 -18.72 8.83
CA LYS A 225 30.40 -20.16 9.06
C LYS A 225 31.70 -20.61 8.39
N TYR A 226 31.93 -20.26 7.13
CA TYR A 226 33.16 -20.59 6.41
C TYR A 226 34.43 -19.99 7.03
N LYS A 227 34.35 -18.84 7.69
CA LYS A 227 35.48 -18.20 8.39
C LYS A 227 35.87 -18.86 9.69
N LYS A 228 35.04 -19.77 10.22
CA LYS A 228 35.32 -20.53 11.49
C LYS A 228 35.88 -21.93 11.21
N GLU A 229 35.71 -22.41 9.99
CA GLU A 229 36.17 -23.74 9.57
C GLU A 229 37.54 -23.70 8.90
N LYS A 230 38.10 -22.52 8.66
CA LYS A 230 39.53 -22.27 8.34
C LYS A 230 40.27 -21.78 9.60
#